data_ca4502c6e1533550a402874f357d27a6
#
_entry.id   ca4502c6e1533550a402874f357d27a6
#
_cell.length_a   1.000
_cell.length_b   1.000
_cell.length_c   1.000
_cell.angle_alpha   90.00
_cell.angle_beta   90.00
_cell.angle_gamma   90.00
#
_symmetry.space_group_name_H-M   'P 1'
#
loop_
_entity.id
_entity.type
_entity.pdbx_description
1 polymer ?
#
loop_
_entity_poly.entity_id
_entity_poly.type
_entity_poly.pdbx_seq_one_letter_code
_entity_poly.pdbx_strand_id
1 'polypeptide(L)'
;MSDLHQSIETSEKKKTLFNLWIKLMSLKKGNYKASDKKIMNFAINLAENNKYFTGTNPSVGCVIVKNNKILSFATTNNGGRPHAESLALNKNKYNKGTSLYSTLEPCSHYGLTPPCTNLIIKNKVKKVYYSIEDKDLRTFNKTKKILKSKKIVAISGLQKQNVRKLYNEYNYIRSKKAPYIIGKIATSSNFNILRNNSPITNIHSKNVSHILRFQNHAILTSYKTINTDNPKLNCRLNGLEKFSPKVVVIDKN
;
A
#
# COMPACT_ATOMS: atom_id res chain seq x y z
N MET A 1 9.52 -26.71 -12.18
CA MET A 1 10.48 -25.70 -11.66
C MET A 1 9.81 -24.36 -11.32
N SER A 2 8.58 -24.08 -11.77
CA SER A 2 7.83 -22.83 -11.48
C SER A 2 7.34 -22.71 -10.03
N ASP A 3 6.98 -23.80 -9.39
CA ASP A 3 6.42 -23.78 -8.02
C ASP A 3 7.49 -23.58 -6.94
N LEU A 4 8.76 -23.94 -7.21
CA LEU A 4 9.85 -23.76 -6.27
C LEU A 4 10.24 -22.27 -6.12
N HIS A 5 10.22 -21.47 -7.21
CA HIS A 5 10.52 -20.04 -7.14
C HIS A 5 9.41 -19.21 -6.47
N GLN A 6 8.14 -19.58 -6.67
CA GLN A 6 7.03 -18.93 -5.96
C GLN A 6 7.06 -19.21 -4.44
N SER A 7 7.52 -20.39 -4.03
CA SER A 7 7.71 -20.75 -2.62
C SER A 7 8.92 -20.03 -2.00
N ILE A 8 9.97 -19.79 -2.77
CA ILE A 8 11.20 -19.11 -2.30
C ILE A 8 10.96 -17.61 -2.11
N GLU A 9 10.30 -16.92 -3.06
CA GLU A 9 10.03 -15.46 -2.94
C GLU A 9 9.00 -15.14 -1.86
N THR A 10 7.97 -15.97 -1.70
CA THR A 10 7.05 -15.88 -0.56
C THR A 10 7.72 -16.26 0.75
N SER A 11 8.71 -17.17 0.72
CA SER A 11 9.52 -17.57 1.87
C SER A 11 10.49 -16.47 2.28
N GLU A 12 11.16 -15.79 1.34
CA GLU A 12 12.07 -14.67 1.66
C GLU A 12 11.34 -13.43 2.16
N LYS A 13 10.17 -13.08 1.58
CA LYS A 13 9.31 -12.02 2.14
C LYS A 13 8.78 -12.38 3.51
N LYS A 14 8.39 -13.64 3.73
CA LYS A 14 8.01 -14.15 5.06
C LYS A 14 9.20 -14.15 6.03
N LYS A 15 10.41 -14.53 5.56
CA LYS A 15 11.65 -14.45 6.34
C LYS A 15 12.03 -13.01 6.69
N THR A 16 11.90 -12.07 5.78
CA THR A 16 12.20 -10.65 6.03
C THR A 16 11.20 -10.06 7.04
N LEU A 17 9.91 -10.34 6.90
CA LEU A 17 8.88 -9.96 7.88
C LEU A 17 9.09 -10.66 9.23
N PHE A 18 9.47 -11.94 9.22
CA PHE A 18 9.77 -12.71 10.42
C PHE A 18 11.05 -12.23 11.11
N ASN A 19 12.09 -11.88 10.37
CA ASN A 19 13.32 -11.29 10.91
C ASN A 19 13.09 -9.87 11.46
N LEU A 20 12.24 -9.07 10.81
CA LEU A 20 11.79 -7.79 11.35
C LEU A 20 10.97 -7.99 12.64
N TRP A 21 10.13 -9.02 12.68
CA TRP A 21 9.36 -9.41 13.85
C TRP A 21 10.25 -9.92 14.98
N ILE A 22 11.26 -10.78 14.70
CA ILE A 22 12.27 -11.23 15.67
C ILE A 22 13.10 -10.05 16.17
N LYS A 23 13.52 -9.12 15.31
CA LYS A 23 14.26 -7.92 15.69
C LYS A 23 13.43 -7.00 16.58
N LEU A 24 12.12 -6.88 16.34
CA LEU A 24 11.16 -6.20 17.21
C LEU A 24 10.89 -6.98 18.51
N MET A 25 10.92 -8.32 18.47
CA MET A 25 10.76 -9.17 19.65
C MET A 25 12.04 -9.30 20.47
N SER A 26 13.23 -9.25 19.85
CA SER A 26 14.53 -9.25 20.58
C SER A 26 14.80 -7.95 21.35
N LEU A 27 14.05 -6.89 21.07
CA LEU A 27 13.99 -5.69 21.91
C LEU A 27 13.36 -5.95 23.30
N LYS A 28 12.99 -7.21 23.60
CA LYS A 28 12.39 -7.64 24.87
C LYS A 28 13.33 -7.70 26.08
N LYS A 29 14.64 -7.56 25.91
CA LYS A 29 15.59 -7.67 27.05
C LYS A 29 16.08 -6.35 27.63
N GLY A 30 15.56 -5.21 27.18
CA GLY A 30 15.83 -3.92 27.79
C GLY A 30 14.51 -3.21 28.08
N ASN A 31 14.47 -2.38 29.14
CA ASN A 31 13.35 -1.51 29.57
C ASN A 31 12.94 -0.46 28.53
N TYR A 32 12.72 -0.88 27.27
CA TYR A 32 12.26 0.01 26.21
C TYR A 32 10.74 -0.01 26.12
N LYS A 33 10.10 1.10 26.50
CA LYS A 33 8.77 1.43 26.00
C LYS A 33 8.91 1.54 24.48
N ALA A 34 8.30 0.67 23.69
CA ALA A 34 8.23 0.87 22.25
C ALA A 34 7.56 2.22 22.03
N SER A 35 8.28 3.21 21.51
CA SER A 35 7.69 4.53 21.29
C SER A 35 6.61 4.39 20.20
N ASP A 36 5.49 5.09 20.33
CA ASP A 36 4.41 5.13 19.33
C ASP A 36 4.95 5.35 17.90
N LYS A 37 6.01 6.14 17.77
CA LYS A 37 6.72 6.39 16.50
C LYS A 37 7.30 5.12 15.89
N LYS A 38 7.91 4.22 16.66
CA LYS A 38 8.50 2.96 16.18
C LYS A 38 7.41 2.00 15.70
N ILE A 39 6.29 1.93 16.41
CA ILE A 39 5.14 1.10 16.04
C ILE A 39 4.52 1.61 14.75
N MET A 40 4.37 2.93 14.61
CA MET A 40 3.83 3.52 13.38
C MET A 40 4.78 3.33 12.19
N ASN A 41 6.10 3.44 12.38
CA ASN A 41 7.07 3.13 11.33
C ASN A 41 6.96 1.67 10.87
N PHE A 42 6.74 0.74 11.79
CA PHE A 42 6.47 -0.65 11.43
C PHE A 42 5.19 -0.80 10.58
N ALA A 43 4.11 -0.11 10.96
CA ALA A 43 2.89 -0.08 10.16
C ALA A 43 3.12 0.53 8.76
N ILE A 44 3.95 1.58 8.66
CA ILE A 44 4.31 2.20 7.37
C ILE A 44 5.08 1.20 6.49
N ASN A 45 6.09 0.53 7.03
CA ASN A 45 6.86 -0.48 6.29
C ASN A 45 5.96 -1.63 5.78
N LEU A 46 5.00 -2.07 6.60
CA LEU A 46 4.01 -3.07 6.16
C LEU A 46 3.19 -2.57 4.96
N ALA A 47 2.72 -1.32 5.00
CA ALA A 47 1.96 -0.73 3.91
C ALA A 47 2.80 -0.53 2.64
N GLU A 48 4.05 -0.08 2.77
CA GLU A 48 4.97 0.09 1.65
C GLU A 48 5.24 -1.23 0.93
N ASN A 49 5.51 -2.30 1.67
CA ASN A 49 5.76 -3.62 1.10
C ASN A 49 4.55 -4.21 0.35
N ASN A 50 3.35 -3.73 0.62
CA ASN A 50 2.12 -4.18 -0.04
C ASN A 50 1.57 -3.17 -1.05
N LYS A 51 2.27 -2.05 -1.27
CA LYS A 51 1.89 -1.04 -2.27
C LYS A 51 1.79 -1.71 -3.66
N TYR A 52 0.82 -1.28 -4.45
CA TYR A 52 0.50 -1.77 -5.79
C TYR A 52 -0.21 -3.14 -5.89
N PHE A 53 -0.36 -3.89 -4.79
CA PHE A 53 -1.16 -5.12 -4.77
C PHE A 53 -2.63 -4.90 -4.39
N THR A 54 -2.98 -3.70 -3.95
CA THR A 54 -4.31 -3.38 -3.39
C THR A 54 -5.29 -2.82 -4.41
N GLY A 55 -4.94 -2.82 -5.70
CA GLY A 55 -5.75 -2.23 -6.76
C GLY A 55 -5.98 -0.74 -6.54
N THR A 56 -7.22 -0.27 -6.66
CA THR A 56 -7.58 1.14 -6.47
C THR A 56 -7.71 1.57 -5.00
N ASN A 57 -7.65 0.63 -4.05
CA ASN A 57 -7.67 0.93 -2.63
C ASN A 57 -6.26 1.27 -2.12
N PRO A 58 -6.14 2.11 -1.08
CA PRO A 58 -4.84 2.42 -0.51
C PRO A 58 -4.25 1.20 0.22
N SER A 59 -2.95 1.01 0.11
CA SER A 59 -2.25 0.05 0.96
C SER A 59 -2.10 0.64 2.35
N VAL A 60 -2.75 0.02 3.33
CA VAL A 60 -2.74 0.41 4.74
C VAL A 60 -2.02 -0.64 5.56
N GLY A 61 -1.17 -0.20 6.49
CA GLY A 61 -0.61 -1.06 7.53
C GLY A 61 -1.30 -0.80 8.86
N CYS A 62 -1.65 -1.87 9.57
CA CYS A 62 -2.28 -1.80 10.88
C CYS A 62 -1.55 -2.69 11.89
N VAL A 63 -1.37 -2.16 13.10
CA VAL A 63 -0.70 -2.85 14.22
C VAL A 63 -1.55 -2.70 15.48
N ILE A 64 -1.81 -3.82 16.16
CA ILE A 64 -2.54 -3.85 17.44
C ILE A 64 -1.53 -4.09 18.56
N VAL A 65 -1.59 -3.24 19.58
CA VAL A 65 -0.64 -3.26 20.69
C VAL A 65 -1.37 -3.25 22.04
N LYS A 66 -0.89 -4.02 23.01
CA LYS A 66 -1.31 -3.98 24.40
C LYS A 66 -0.10 -4.12 25.32
N ASN A 67 0.01 -3.26 26.32
CA ASN A 67 1.11 -3.29 27.29
C ASN A 67 2.51 -3.35 26.63
N ASN A 68 2.74 -2.51 25.63
CA ASN A 68 3.96 -2.45 24.81
C ASN A 68 4.30 -3.74 24.04
N LYS A 69 3.35 -4.68 23.91
CA LYS A 69 3.51 -5.90 23.10
C LYS A 69 2.64 -5.81 21.86
N ILE A 70 3.21 -6.11 20.69
CA ILE A 70 2.44 -6.28 19.46
C ILE A 70 1.66 -7.59 19.59
N LEU A 71 0.32 -7.51 19.47
CA LEU A 71 -0.57 -8.66 19.50
C LEU A 71 -0.83 -9.20 18.09
N SER A 72 -1.04 -8.30 17.15
CA SER A 72 -1.29 -8.62 15.74
C SER A 72 -0.93 -7.47 14.84
N PHE A 73 -0.74 -7.77 13.57
CA PHE A 73 -0.55 -6.78 12.52
C PHE A 73 -1.07 -7.32 11.19
N ALA A 74 -1.39 -6.43 10.28
CA ALA A 74 -1.85 -6.75 8.93
C ALA A 74 -1.61 -5.59 7.97
N THR A 75 -1.73 -5.90 6.68
CA THR A 75 -1.85 -4.92 5.60
C THR A 75 -3.21 -5.07 4.93
N THR A 76 -3.64 -4.07 4.18
CA THR A 76 -4.75 -4.23 3.23
C THR A 76 -4.47 -5.45 2.35
N ASN A 77 -5.45 -6.33 2.19
CA ASN A 77 -5.28 -7.54 1.39
C ASN A 77 -5.14 -7.22 -0.10
N ASN A 78 -4.61 -8.17 -0.86
CA ASN A 78 -4.53 -8.09 -2.33
C ASN A 78 -5.93 -7.84 -2.91
N GLY A 79 -6.01 -6.95 -3.90
CA GLY A 79 -7.29 -6.47 -4.42
C GLY A 79 -7.99 -5.43 -3.53
N GLY A 80 -7.37 -5.04 -2.40
CA GLY A 80 -7.82 -3.93 -1.55
C GLY A 80 -8.81 -4.29 -0.44
N ARG A 81 -9.16 -5.56 -0.28
CA ARG A 81 -10.08 -6.04 0.78
C ARG A 81 -9.72 -7.45 1.24
N PRO A 82 -9.92 -7.79 2.54
CA PRO A 82 -10.32 -6.90 3.65
C PRO A 82 -9.30 -5.81 3.97
N HIS A 83 -9.74 -4.75 4.69
CA HIS A 83 -8.86 -3.66 5.16
C HIS A 83 -7.91 -4.15 6.25
N ALA A 84 -6.77 -3.48 6.40
CA ALA A 84 -5.73 -3.83 7.36
C ALA A 84 -6.24 -3.90 8.80
N GLU A 85 -7.08 -2.95 9.20
CA GLU A 85 -7.67 -2.90 10.54
C GLU A 85 -8.56 -4.12 10.81
N SER A 86 -9.37 -4.51 9.84
CA SER A 86 -10.23 -5.70 9.93
C SER A 86 -9.39 -6.96 10.09
N LEU A 87 -8.36 -7.13 9.27
CA LEU A 87 -7.48 -8.27 9.35
C LEU A 87 -6.69 -8.31 10.67
N ALA A 88 -6.16 -7.18 11.12
CA ALA A 88 -5.39 -7.11 12.36
C ALA A 88 -6.27 -7.41 13.58
N LEU A 89 -7.49 -6.86 13.63
CA LEU A 89 -8.43 -7.11 14.73
C LEU A 89 -8.94 -8.56 14.76
N ASN A 90 -9.18 -9.17 13.60
CA ASN A 90 -9.69 -10.55 13.52
C ASN A 90 -8.60 -11.60 13.83
N LYS A 91 -7.32 -11.26 13.67
CA LYS A 91 -6.20 -12.17 14.03
C LYS A 91 -6.03 -12.33 15.55
N ASN A 92 -6.62 -11.46 16.35
CA ASN A 92 -6.51 -11.50 17.80
C ASN A 92 -7.88 -11.59 18.47
N LYS A 93 -8.08 -12.59 19.34
CA LYS A 93 -9.35 -12.81 20.06
C LYS A 93 -9.64 -11.75 21.13
N TYR A 94 -8.61 -11.11 21.68
CA TYR A 94 -8.73 -10.24 22.85
C TYR A 94 -8.21 -8.83 22.56
N ASN A 95 -9.03 -8.02 21.90
CA ASN A 95 -8.67 -6.64 21.54
C ASN A 95 -9.08 -5.58 22.58
N LYS A 96 -9.81 -5.96 23.65
CA LYS A 96 -10.27 -5.01 24.67
C LYS A 96 -9.10 -4.28 25.34
N GLY A 97 -9.16 -2.95 25.34
CA GLY A 97 -8.16 -2.09 25.97
C GLY A 97 -6.85 -1.94 25.20
N THR A 98 -6.79 -2.42 23.94
CA THR A 98 -5.62 -2.29 23.06
C THR A 98 -5.49 -0.88 22.49
N SER A 99 -4.30 -0.60 21.92
CA SER A 99 -4.04 0.52 21.04
C SER A 99 -3.92 0.01 19.60
N LEU A 100 -4.59 0.66 18.65
CA LEU A 100 -4.53 0.39 17.23
C LEU A 100 -3.72 1.50 16.54
N TYR A 101 -2.77 1.12 15.69
CA TYR A 101 -1.96 2.01 14.86
C TYR A 101 -2.29 1.73 13.40
N SER A 102 -2.78 2.72 12.67
CA SER A 102 -3.08 2.63 11.23
C SER A 102 -2.37 3.73 10.47
N THR A 103 -1.85 3.42 9.29
CA THR A 103 -1.16 4.41 8.46
C THR A 103 -2.11 5.43 7.82
N LEU A 104 -3.39 5.10 7.72
CA LEU A 104 -4.45 5.96 7.19
C LEU A 104 -5.62 6.03 8.19
N GLU A 105 -6.42 7.09 8.12
CA GLU A 105 -7.67 7.21 8.88
C GLU A 105 -8.57 5.99 8.63
N PRO A 106 -8.97 5.22 9.67
CA PRO A 106 -9.88 4.09 9.51
C PRO A 106 -11.21 4.50 8.90
N CYS A 107 -11.72 3.75 7.95
CA CYS A 107 -12.94 4.11 7.24
C CYS A 107 -14.17 4.16 8.19
N SER A 108 -15.07 5.14 7.92
CA SER A 108 -16.25 5.41 8.73
C SER A 108 -17.57 5.31 7.95
N HIS A 109 -17.50 4.86 6.70
CA HIS A 109 -18.67 4.69 5.83
C HIS A 109 -18.88 3.23 5.46
N TYR A 110 -20.12 2.87 5.17
CA TYR A 110 -20.46 1.59 4.55
C TYR A 110 -20.02 1.61 3.08
N GLY A 111 -19.30 0.59 2.69
CA GLY A 111 -18.93 0.29 1.32
C GLY A 111 -19.32 -1.16 1.00
N LEU A 112 -18.47 -1.91 0.31
CA LEU A 112 -18.65 -3.37 0.14
C LEU A 112 -18.52 -4.14 1.47
N THR A 113 -17.94 -3.51 2.49
CA THR A 113 -17.79 -4.07 3.83
C THR A 113 -18.19 -3.02 4.87
N PRO A 114 -18.59 -3.44 6.09
CA PRO A 114 -18.85 -2.52 7.18
C PRO A 114 -17.64 -1.64 7.51
N PRO A 115 -17.86 -0.43 8.07
CA PRO A 115 -16.79 0.49 8.44
C PRO A 115 -15.80 -0.12 9.44
N CYS A 116 -14.51 0.16 9.26
CA CYS A 116 -13.48 -0.24 10.24
C CYS A 116 -13.73 0.37 11.63
N THR A 117 -14.31 1.57 11.70
CA THR A 117 -14.73 2.19 12.97
C THR A 117 -15.69 1.31 13.76
N ASN A 118 -16.61 0.60 13.11
CA ASN A 118 -17.55 -0.31 13.78
C ASN A 118 -16.81 -1.51 14.41
N LEU A 119 -15.83 -2.08 13.69
CA LEU A 119 -15.00 -3.16 14.24
C LEU A 119 -14.15 -2.67 15.41
N ILE A 120 -13.56 -1.49 15.32
CA ILE A 120 -12.78 -0.87 16.39
C ILE A 120 -13.64 -0.71 17.66
N ILE A 121 -14.87 -0.22 17.52
CA ILE A 121 -15.82 -0.05 18.62
C ILE A 121 -16.24 -1.42 19.21
N LYS A 122 -16.64 -2.37 18.34
CA LYS A 122 -17.05 -3.72 18.74
C LYS A 122 -15.95 -4.43 19.53
N ASN A 123 -14.70 -4.27 19.14
CA ASN A 123 -13.54 -4.86 19.78
C ASN A 123 -13.08 -4.10 21.05
N LYS A 124 -13.77 -3.03 21.46
CA LYS A 124 -13.46 -2.23 22.66
C LYS A 124 -12.00 -1.76 22.70
N VAL A 125 -11.46 -1.35 21.54
CA VAL A 125 -10.14 -0.72 21.43
C VAL A 125 -10.13 0.56 22.27
N LYS A 126 -9.05 0.85 23.00
CA LYS A 126 -8.96 2.01 23.90
C LYS A 126 -8.42 3.26 23.18
N LYS A 127 -7.44 3.10 22.31
CA LYS A 127 -6.79 4.19 21.57
C LYS A 127 -6.59 3.82 20.11
N VAL A 128 -6.75 4.80 19.24
CA VAL A 128 -6.46 4.68 17.81
C VAL A 128 -5.50 5.78 17.41
N TYR A 129 -4.37 5.40 16.84
CA TYR A 129 -3.40 6.30 16.24
C TYR A 129 -3.46 6.13 14.73
N TYR A 130 -3.50 7.23 13.98
CA TYR A 130 -3.35 7.17 12.53
C TYR A 130 -2.46 8.31 12.02
N SER A 131 -1.75 8.04 10.91
CA SER A 131 -0.73 8.97 10.40
C SER A 131 -1.35 10.16 9.70
N ILE A 132 -2.28 9.92 8.78
CA ILE A 132 -2.95 10.97 7.99
C ILE A 132 -4.45 10.70 7.87
N GLU A 133 -5.17 11.79 7.60
CA GLU A 133 -6.59 11.78 7.29
C GLU A 133 -6.81 11.18 5.88
N ASP A 134 -7.87 10.39 5.71
CA ASP A 134 -8.30 9.90 4.41
C ASP A 134 -8.91 11.04 3.57
N LYS A 135 -8.51 11.16 2.32
CA LYS A 135 -9.07 12.15 1.38
C LYS A 135 -10.41 11.74 0.77
N ASP A 136 -10.88 10.52 1.03
CA ASP A 136 -12.23 10.13 0.68
C ASP A 136 -13.24 10.90 1.54
N LEU A 137 -14.08 11.72 0.90
CA LEU A 137 -15.05 12.60 1.57
C LEU A 137 -16.06 11.84 2.45
N ARG A 138 -16.25 10.55 2.22
CA ARG A 138 -17.09 9.69 3.05
C ARG A 138 -16.47 9.42 4.42
N THR A 139 -15.14 9.47 4.54
CA THR A 139 -14.38 9.20 5.77
C THR A 139 -13.73 10.46 6.35
N PHE A 140 -13.26 11.37 5.53
CA PHE A 140 -12.44 12.52 5.89
C PHE A 140 -12.90 13.22 7.18
N ASN A 141 -12.05 13.24 8.19
CA ASN A 141 -12.26 13.85 9.52
C ASN A 141 -13.47 13.33 10.32
N LYS A 142 -14.13 12.25 9.92
CA LYS A 142 -15.31 11.71 10.60
C LYS A 142 -14.95 10.71 11.69
N THR A 143 -13.91 9.91 11.46
CA THR A 143 -13.48 8.82 12.35
C THR A 143 -13.20 9.30 13.77
N LYS A 144 -12.47 10.41 13.91
CA LYS A 144 -12.15 10.99 15.22
C LYS A 144 -13.41 11.36 16.03
N LYS A 145 -14.41 11.95 15.38
CA LYS A 145 -15.70 12.32 16.00
C LYS A 145 -16.48 11.07 16.44
N ILE A 146 -16.57 10.07 15.56
CA ILE A 146 -17.27 8.80 15.84
C ILE A 146 -16.62 8.04 17.00
N LEU A 147 -15.30 7.90 16.99
CA LEU A 147 -14.60 7.19 18.04
C LEU A 147 -14.68 7.91 19.39
N LYS A 148 -14.60 9.26 19.39
CA LYS A 148 -14.74 10.08 20.60
C LYS A 148 -16.12 9.89 21.24
N SER A 149 -17.22 9.82 20.48
CA SER A 149 -18.56 9.58 21.00
C SER A 149 -18.71 8.22 21.70
N LYS A 150 -17.82 7.28 21.41
CA LYS A 150 -17.72 5.95 22.05
C LYS A 150 -16.60 5.86 23.09
N LYS A 151 -16.10 7.00 23.58
CA LYS A 151 -15.03 7.10 24.59
C LYS A 151 -13.70 6.45 24.15
N ILE A 152 -13.46 6.36 22.84
CA ILE A 152 -12.21 5.89 22.26
C ILE A 152 -11.36 7.09 21.88
N VAL A 153 -10.13 7.14 22.37
CA VAL A 153 -9.18 8.23 22.08
C VAL A 153 -8.62 8.03 20.68
N ALA A 154 -8.84 8.99 19.78
CA ALA A 154 -8.30 8.99 18.42
C ALA A 154 -7.28 10.12 18.23
N ILE A 155 -6.07 9.79 17.82
CA ILE A 155 -4.94 10.70 17.66
C ILE A 155 -4.42 10.58 16.22
N SER A 156 -4.39 11.70 15.50
CA SER A 156 -3.86 11.79 14.13
C SER A 156 -2.49 12.48 14.08
N GLY A 157 -1.79 12.33 12.98
CA GLY A 157 -0.55 13.05 12.67
C GLY A 157 0.74 12.30 13.06
N LEU A 158 0.63 11.09 13.64
CA LEU A 158 1.80 10.32 14.03
C LEU A 158 2.57 9.85 12.79
N GLN A 159 3.85 10.27 12.66
CA GLN A 159 4.72 10.01 11.49
C GLN A 159 4.16 10.52 10.15
N LYS A 160 3.40 11.61 10.17
CA LYS A 160 2.72 12.20 9.00
C LYS A 160 3.67 12.47 7.82
N GLN A 161 4.89 12.88 8.10
CA GLN A 161 5.90 13.17 7.05
C GLN A 161 6.31 11.89 6.31
N ASN A 162 6.55 10.81 7.06
CA ASN A 162 7.04 9.55 6.50
C ASN A 162 5.99 8.87 5.61
N VAL A 163 4.71 9.00 5.96
CA VAL A 163 3.62 8.33 5.23
C VAL A 163 3.12 9.10 4.00
N ARG A 164 3.47 10.39 3.88
CA ARG A 164 2.97 11.23 2.77
C ARG A 164 3.27 10.64 1.39
N LYS A 165 4.50 10.18 1.17
CA LYS A 165 4.94 9.62 -0.12
C LYS A 165 4.15 8.37 -0.49
N LEU A 166 3.82 7.53 0.49
CA LEU A 166 3.03 6.31 0.28
C LEU A 166 1.66 6.61 -0.34
N TYR A 167 1.02 7.73 0.06
CA TYR A 167 -0.34 8.08 -0.36
C TYR A 167 -0.44 9.21 -1.37
N ASN A 168 0.66 9.67 -1.97
CA ASN A 168 0.64 10.79 -2.92
C ASN A 168 -0.32 10.54 -4.09
N GLU A 169 -0.21 9.40 -4.75
CA GLU A 169 -1.03 9.02 -5.90
C GLU A 169 -2.51 8.88 -5.50
N TYR A 170 -2.78 8.15 -4.42
CA TYR A 170 -4.12 7.98 -3.88
C TYR A 170 -4.78 9.32 -3.52
N ASN A 171 -4.05 10.17 -2.77
CA ASN A 171 -4.55 11.47 -2.36
C ASN A 171 -4.79 12.40 -3.56
N TYR A 172 -3.92 12.36 -4.57
CA TYR A 172 -4.11 13.12 -5.81
C TYR A 172 -5.41 12.73 -6.50
N ILE A 173 -5.60 11.43 -6.74
CA ILE A 173 -6.79 10.90 -7.42
C ILE A 173 -8.06 11.28 -6.66
N ARG A 174 -8.07 11.12 -5.33
CA ARG A 174 -9.23 11.46 -4.49
C ARG A 174 -9.53 12.95 -4.42
N SER A 175 -8.49 13.81 -4.40
CA SER A 175 -8.64 15.26 -4.31
C SER A 175 -8.97 15.91 -5.65
N LYS A 176 -8.36 15.45 -6.73
CA LYS A 176 -8.50 16.05 -8.07
C LYS A 176 -9.56 15.38 -8.93
N LYS A 177 -10.02 14.17 -8.54
CA LYS A 177 -10.92 13.33 -9.35
C LYS A 177 -10.39 13.09 -10.77
N ALA A 178 -9.08 13.02 -10.92
CA ALA A 178 -8.36 12.84 -12.16
C ALA A 178 -7.31 11.74 -12.02
N PRO A 179 -6.93 11.05 -13.11
CA PRO A 179 -5.89 10.05 -13.07
C PRO A 179 -4.54 10.67 -12.69
N TYR A 180 -3.73 9.94 -11.94
CA TYR A 180 -2.34 10.29 -11.70
C TYR A 180 -1.52 9.79 -12.89
N ILE A 181 -0.88 10.71 -13.62
CA ILE A 181 -0.19 10.40 -14.88
C ILE A 181 1.32 10.39 -14.65
N ILE A 182 1.98 9.33 -15.11
CA ILE A 182 3.43 9.16 -15.12
C ILE A 182 3.89 9.10 -16.57
N GLY A 183 4.70 10.07 -17.01
CA GLY A 183 5.35 10.06 -18.31
C GLY A 183 6.65 9.24 -18.26
N LYS A 184 6.85 8.30 -19.23
CA LYS A 184 8.10 7.57 -19.41
C LYS A 184 8.58 7.77 -20.83
N ILE A 185 9.78 8.26 -20.99
CA ILE A 185 10.47 8.39 -22.28
C ILE A 185 11.84 7.72 -22.22
N ALA A 186 12.28 7.10 -23.31
CA ALA A 186 13.63 6.61 -23.47
C ALA A 186 14.35 7.44 -24.54
N THR A 187 15.48 8.03 -24.20
CA THR A 187 16.27 8.84 -25.12
C THR A 187 17.74 8.42 -25.08
N SER A 188 18.44 8.71 -26.16
CA SER A 188 19.91 8.75 -26.15
C SER A 188 20.42 9.95 -25.36
N SER A 189 21.74 10.04 -25.16
CA SER A 189 22.36 11.18 -24.44
C SER A 189 22.12 12.54 -25.09
N ASN A 190 21.90 12.57 -26.39
CA ASN A 190 21.52 13.76 -27.17
C ASN A 190 20.01 13.88 -27.42
N PHE A 191 19.17 13.28 -26.56
CA PHE A 191 17.70 13.33 -26.55
C PHE A 191 17.01 12.76 -27.80
N ASN A 192 17.68 12.01 -28.65
CA ASN A 192 17.02 11.30 -29.74
C ASN A 192 16.24 10.10 -29.22
N ILE A 193 15.02 9.90 -29.72
CA ILE A 193 14.13 8.79 -29.36
C ILE A 193 14.21 7.61 -30.35
N LEU A 194 14.78 7.84 -31.53
CA LEU A 194 15.00 6.84 -32.56
C LEU A 194 16.50 6.58 -32.70
N ARG A 195 16.86 5.31 -32.80
CA ARG A 195 18.22 4.89 -33.10
C ARG A 195 18.18 3.74 -34.09
N ASN A 196 18.90 3.88 -35.22
CA ASN A 196 18.97 2.88 -36.27
C ASN A 196 19.28 1.49 -35.67
N ASN A 197 18.30 0.62 -35.67
CA ASN A 197 18.33 -0.80 -35.31
C ASN A 197 19.01 -1.19 -33.96
N SER A 198 19.38 -0.25 -33.12
CA SER A 198 19.98 -0.55 -31.80
C SER A 198 19.05 -0.09 -30.66
N PRO A 199 18.84 -0.91 -29.62
CA PRO A 199 18.05 -0.51 -28.48
C PRO A 199 18.75 0.63 -27.71
N ILE A 200 18.00 1.70 -27.40
CA ILE A 200 18.47 2.83 -26.58
C ILE A 200 18.60 2.38 -25.11
N THR A 201 17.78 1.43 -24.68
CA THR A 201 17.68 1.00 -23.29
C THR A 201 18.36 -0.34 -23.05
N ASN A 202 19.14 -0.42 -21.97
CA ASN A 202 19.72 -1.66 -21.48
C ASN A 202 18.70 -2.53 -20.73
N ILE A 203 19.12 -3.70 -20.25
CA ILE A 203 18.26 -4.63 -19.50
C ILE A 203 17.69 -4.02 -18.23
N HIS A 204 18.47 -3.21 -17.49
CA HIS A 204 18.01 -2.55 -16.28
C HIS A 204 16.89 -1.55 -16.57
N SER A 205 17.03 -0.73 -17.60
CA SER A 205 15.97 0.21 -18.03
C SER A 205 14.71 -0.50 -18.52
N LYS A 206 14.87 -1.68 -19.17
CA LYS A 206 13.72 -2.53 -19.54
C LYS A 206 12.99 -3.06 -18.31
N ASN A 207 13.73 -3.53 -17.29
CA ASN A 207 13.15 -3.99 -16.02
C ASN A 207 12.39 -2.85 -15.31
N VAL A 208 12.95 -1.64 -15.26
CA VAL A 208 12.23 -0.45 -14.71
C VAL A 208 10.93 -0.21 -15.47
N SER A 209 10.92 -0.37 -16.80
CA SER A 209 9.69 -0.24 -17.59
C SER A 209 8.64 -1.31 -17.24
N HIS A 210 9.05 -2.54 -16.92
CA HIS A 210 8.16 -3.58 -16.43
C HIS A 210 7.64 -3.29 -15.03
N ILE A 211 8.47 -2.76 -14.13
CA ILE A 211 8.05 -2.30 -12.80
C ILE A 211 6.99 -1.20 -12.93
N LEU A 212 7.21 -0.20 -13.79
CA LEU A 212 6.21 0.85 -14.03
C LEU A 212 4.88 0.27 -14.56
N ARG A 213 4.92 -0.74 -15.42
CA ARG A 213 3.69 -1.43 -15.88
C ARG A 213 2.97 -2.13 -14.74
N PHE A 214 3.69 -2.83 -13.87
CA PHE A 214 3.13 -3.44 -12.67
C PHE A 214 2.50 -2.41 -11.73
N GLN A 215 3.11 -1.25 -11.58
CA GLN A 215 2.69 -0.22 -10.63
C GLN A 215 1.48 0.59 -11.09
N ASN A 216 1.10 0.52 -12.37
CA ASN A 216 0.06 1.34 -12.96
C ASN A 216 -1.13 0.52 -13.44
N HIS A 217 -2.35 1.06 -13.31
CA HIS A 217 -3.58 0.38 -13.73
C HIS A 217 -3.77 0.37 -15.25
N ALA A 218 -3.23 1.37 -15.94
CA ALA A 218 -3.31 1.49 -17.38
C ALA A 218 -2.00 2.03 -17.98
N ILE A 219 -1.72 1.64 -19.20
CA ILE A 219 -0.67 2.21 -20.05
C ILE A 219 -1.33 2.88 -21.25
N LEU A 220 -1.00 4.14 -21.47
CA LEU A 220 -1.49 4.94 -22.59
C LEU A 220 -0.45 4.94 -23.71
N THR A 221 -0.87 4.66 -24.92
CA THR A 221 -0.01 4.67 -26.11
C THR A 221 -0.78 5.22 -27.33
N SER A 222 -0.07 5.49 -28.43
CA SER A 222 -0.69 5.91 -29.68
C SER A 222 -0.98 4.72 -30.60
N TYR A 223 -1.96 4.89 -31.51
CA TYR A 223 -2.23 3.91 -32.56
C TYR A 223 -1.00 3.66 -33.46
N LYS A 224 -0.20 4.70 -33.71
CA LYS A 224 1.05 4.57 -34.49
C LYS A 224 2.01 3.58 -33.85
N THR A 225 2.22 3.66 -32.53
CA THR A 225 3.07 2.71 -31.80
C THR A 225 2.54 1.29 -31.90
N ILE A 226 1.21 1.11 -31.80
CA ILE A 226 0.59 -0.22 -31.95
C ILE A 226 0.83 -0.78 -33.36
N ASN A 227 0.58 0.02 -34.39
CA ASN A 227 0.69 -0.43 -35.78
C ASN A 227 2.13 -0.67 -36.23
N THR A 228 3.08 0.13 -35.71
CA THR A 228 4.51 0.02 -36.08
C THR A 228 5.21 -1.09 -35.32
N ASP A 229 5.03 -1.16 -34.00
CA ASP A 229 5.87 -1.99 -33.12
C ASP A 229 5.16 -3.26 -32.64
N ASN A 230 3.83 -3.35 -32.79
CA ASN A 230 2.97 -4.42 -32.26
C ASN A 230 3.38 -4.83 -30.81
N PRO A 231 3.50 -3.89 -29.87
CA PRO A 231 4.12 -4.14 -28.58
C PRO A 231 3.15 -4.85 -27.64
N LYS A 232 3.63 -5.86 -26.91
CA LYS A 232 2.81 -6.58 -25.92
C LYS A 232 2.33 -5.72 -24.74
N LEU A 233 3.04 -4.66 -24.37
CA LEU A 233 2.76 -3.69 -23.30
C LEU A 233 2.43 -4.30 -21.89
N ASN A 234 2.62 -5.60 -21.73
CA ASN A 234 2.39 -6.33 -20.49
C ASN A 234 3.60 -6.28 -19.52
N CYS A 235 3.39 -6.63 -18.26
CA CYS A 235 4.46 -6.91 -17.31
C CYS A 235 5.00 -8.32 -17.57
N ARG A 236 6.33 -8.48 -17.66
CA ARG A 236 7.03 -9.75 -17.87
C ARG A 236 8.08 -10.01 -16.80
N LEU A 237 7.88 -9.48 -15.62
CA LEU A 237 8.66 -9.83 -14.43
C LEU A 237 8.05 -11.06 -13.79
N ASN A 238 8.89 -12.04 -13.45
CA ASN A 238 8.45 -13.30 -12.86
C ASN A 238 7.56 -13.09 -11.63
N GLY A 239 6.39 -13.70 -11.64
CA GLY A 239 5.39 -13.59 -10.56
C GLY A 239 4.54 -12.31 -10.58
N LEU A 240 4.79 -11.36 -11.50
CA LEU A 240 4.04 -10.10 -11.63
C LEU A 240 3.23 -10.00 -12.93
N GLU A 241 3.21 -11.01 -13.76
CA GLU A 241 2.57 -11.01 -15.09
C GLU A 241 1.07 -10.71 -15.01
N LYS A 242 0.39 -11.27 -14.00
CA LYS A 242 -1.04 -11.07 -13.75
C LYS A 242 -1.43 -9.63 -13.37
N PHE A 243 -0.44 -8.80 -13.02
CA PHE A 243 -0.64 -7.39 -12.70
C PHE A 243 -0.34 -6.47 -13.90
N SER A 244 -0.39 -7.00 -15.12
CA SER A 244 -0.22 -6.19 -16.33
C SER A 244 -1.28 -5.10 -16.42
N PRO A 245 -0.92 -3.88 -16.86
CA PRO A 245 -1.85 -2.76 -16.99
C PRO A 245 -2.84 -2.99 -18.14
N LYS A 246 -3.99 -2.34 -18.08
CA LYS A 246 -4.89 -2.21 -19.24
C LYS A 246 -4.24 -1.32 -20.28
N VAL A 247 -4.33 -1.70 -21.56
CA VAL A 247 -3.83 -0.87 -22.66
C VAL A 247 -4.93 0.08 -23.11
N VAL A 248 -4.60 1.36 -23.18
CA VAL A 248 -5.45 2.43 -23.72
C VAL A 248 -4.74 3.03 -24.93
N VAL A 249 -5.41 3.05 -26.07
CA VAL A 249 -4.85 3.56 -27.32
C VAL A 249 -5.49 4.90 -27.65
N ILE A 250 -4.66 5.91 -27.92
CA ILE A 250 -5.13 7.18 -28.46
C ILE A 250 -5.16 7.04 -30.00
N ASP A 251 -6.34 7.19 -30.55
CA ASP A 251 -6.56 7.30 -31.98
C ASP A 251 -6.99 8.73 -32.33
N LYS A 252 -6.69 9.16 -33.56
CA LYS A 252 -7.08 10.49 -34.05
C LYS A 252 -8.43 10.48 -34.73
N ASN A 253 -9.01 9.31 -35.01
CA ASN A 253 -10.26 9.15 -35.73
C ASN A 253 -11.42 8.95 -34.77
#